data_8e47be3067a30972d61654a0ca0833f7
#
_entry.id   8e47be3067a30972d61654a0ca0833f7
#
_cell.length_a   1.000
_cell.length_b   1.000
_cell.length_c   1.000
_cell.angle_alpha   90.00
_cell.angle_beta   90.00
_cell.angle_gamma   90.00
#
_symmetry.space_group_name_H-M   'P 1'
#
loop_
_entity.id
_entity.type
_entity.pdbx_description
1 polymer ?
#
loop_
_entity_poly.entity_id
_entity_poly.type
_entity_poly.pdbx_seq_one_letter_code
_entity_poly.pdbx_strand_id
1 'polypeptide(L)'
;GIKSKLHEERQKLLSLLAKADEEDYLAVYQYKHQILNISRWTSFFEEIGKEQEQSEPSLLKDAWSDIQGLIERLSYEPYMDDQMEMEEIFLIIEDLIQRGEFEQEPWDVKEHILSQIYQNKYYVDYCVEDPMEELAAAICSTREEQLKRADLMMQIDDDEIRQEAAQLYRQFGDLEHCARYYEGYQGKEAEPYEILIEYYKDADREKAVCIAEYAIQRCKIDQTSFFLFLLQDAKDNGDEQRFKKLMQSARRRKAVNMEKIREKHR
;
A
#
# COMPACT_ATOMS: atom_id res chain seq x y z
N GLY A 1 -4.67 -10.07 39.23
CA GLY A 1 -4.76 -11.37 38.55
C GLY A 1 -3.45 -11.72 37.85
N ILE A 2 -3.41 -12.87 37.18
CA ILE A 2 -2.23 -13.39 36.48
C ILE A 2 -1.75 -12.40 35.38
N LYS A 3 -2.66 -11.85 34.60
CA LYS A 3 -2.33 -10.85 33.55
C LYS A 3 -1.60 -9.62 34.10
N SER A 4 -2.04 -9.11 35.25
CA SER A 4 -1.37 -7.97 35.90
C SER A 4 0.04 -8.30 36.33
N LYS A 5 0.24 -9.49 36.91
CA LYS A 5 1.58 -9.95 37.33
C LYS A 5 2.52 -10.17 36.11
N LEU A 6 2.02 -10.74 35.04
CA LEU A 6 2.78 -10.91 33.79
C LEU A 6 3.19 -9.58 33.21
N HIS A 7 2.27 -8.59 33.19
CA HIS A 7 2.58 -7.23 32.75
C HIS A 7 3.64 -6.56 33.62
N GLU A 8 3.51 -6.65 34.94
CA GLU A 8 4.50 -6.08 35.88
C GLU A 8 5.90 -6.73 35.68
N GLU A 9 5.94 -8.03 35.51
CA GLU A 9 7.18 -8.76 35.29
C GLU A 9 7.84 -8.41 33.95
N ARG A 10 7.02 -8.29 32.90
CA ARG A 10 7.48 -7.82 31.58
C ARG A 10 8.10 -6.43 31.66
N GLN A 11 7.47 -5.49 32.38
CA GLN A 11 8.00 -4.14 32.55
C GLN A 11 9.33 -4.11 33.31
N LYS A 12 9.49 -4.98 34.32
CA LYS A 12 10.78 -5.13 35.00
C LYS A 12 11.88 -5.63 34.08
N LEU A 13 11.58 -6.65 33.27
CA LEU A 13 12.54 -7.21 32.32
C LEU A 13 12.93 -6.21 31.23
N LEU A 14 11.99 -5.43 30.73
CA LEU A 14 12.25 -4.33 29.79
C LEU A 14 13.17 -3.28 30.41
N SER A 15 12.95 -2.93 31.69
CA SER A 15 13.79 -1.98 32.40
C SER A 15 15.22 -2.52 32.62
N LEU A 16 15.37 -3.83 32.91
CA LEU A 16 16.65 -4.48 33.03
C LEU A 16 17.37 -4.57 31.68
N LEU A 17 16.66 -4.90 30.64
CA LEU A 17 17.20 -4.94 29.28
C LEU A 17 17.72 -3.57 28.82
N ALA A 18 16.98 -2.49 29.11
CA ALA A 18 17.39 -1.13 28.77
C ALA A 18 18.64 -0.66 29.51
N LYS A 19 18.98 -1.29 30.65
CA LYS A 19 20.17 -1.00 31.47
C LYS A 19 21.29 -2.02 31.29
N ALA A 20 21.07 -3.09 30.53
CA ALA A 20 22.08 -4.11 30.29
C ALA A 20 23.27 -3.54 29.53
N ASP A 21 24.48 -3.99 29.88
CA ASP A 21 25.67 -3.67 29.13
C ASP A 21 25.59 -4.32 27.74
N GLU A 22 25.87 -3.55 26.71
CA GLU A 22 25.87 -4.04 25.32
C GLU A 22 26.83 -5.20 25.09
N GLU A 23 27.89 -5.28 25.89
CA GLU A 23 28.88 -6.37 25.85
C GLU A 23 28.43 -7.64 26.59
N ASP A 24 27.38 -7.56 27.43
CA ASP A 24 26.83 -8.71 28.13
C ASP A 24 25.70 -9.40 27.30
N TYR A 25 26.09 -10.01 26.19
CA TYR A 25 25.19 -10.71 25.28
C TYR A 25 24.35 -11.80 25.95
N LEU A 26 24.91 -12.45 27.01
CA LEU A 26 24.19 -13.52 27.69
C LEU A 26 23.01 -12.97 28.50
N ALA A 27 23.24 -11.88 29.25
CA ALA A 27 22.18 -11.23 30.03
C ALA A 27 21.09 -10.67 29.11
N VAL A 28 21.49 -9.99 28.05
CA VAL A 28 20.56 -9.49 27.01
C VAL A 28 19.74 -10.62 26.42
N TYR A 29 20.36 -11.72 26.01
CA TYR A 29 19.65 -12.91 25.46
C TYR A 29 18.65 -13.49 26.47
N GLN A 30 19.01 -13.64 27.73
CA GLN A 30 18.15 -14.17 28.78
C GLN A 30 16.92 -13.28 29.03
N TYR A 31 17.10 -11.96 29.13
CA TYR A 31 15.98 -11.03 29.31
C TYR A 31 15.00 -11.08 28.16
N LYS A 32 15.51 -11.11 26.94
CA LYS A 32 14.68 -11.21 25.73
C LYS A 32 13.89 -12.50 25.68
N HIS A 33 14.52 -13.62 25.98
CA HIS A 33 13.86 -14.93 26.01
C HIS A 33 12.74 -14.98 27.05
N GLN A 34 12.96 -14.37 28.22
CA GLN A 34 11.95 -14.28 29.27
C GLN A 34 10.79 -13.37 28.89
N ILE A 35 11.08 -12.22 28.27
CA ILE A 35 10.06 -11.29 27.74
C ILE A 35 9.19 -12.01 26.69
N LEU A 36 9.81 -12.76 25.78
CA LEU A 36 9.09 -13.53 24.77
C LEU A 36 8.17 -14.57 25.41
N ASN A 37 8.64 -15.29 26.41
CA ASN A 37 7.83 -16.28 27.12
C ASN A 37 6.65 -15.62 27.82
N ILE A 38 6.81 -14.46 28.43
CA ILE A 38 5.73 -13.70 29.04
C ILE A 38 4.71 -13.26 27.98
N SER A 39 5.16 -12.79 26.84
CA SER A 39 4.28 -12.40 25.72
C SER A 39 3.47 -13.60 25.20
N ARG A 40 4.07 -14.78 25.06
CA ARG A 40 3.39 -16.03 24.72
C ARG A 40 2.32 -16.42 25.74
N TRP A 41 2.63 -16.34 27.03
CA TRP A 41 1.68 -16.62 28.09
C TRP A 41 0.54 -15.59 28.12
N THR A 42 0.83 -14.33 27.90
CA THR A 42 -0.19 -13.27 27.83
C THR A 42 -1.16 -13.54 26.68
N SER A 43 -0.64 -13.86 25.49
CA SER A 43 -1.46 -14.24 24.33
C SER A 43 -2.30 -15.48 24.61
N PHE A 44 -1.72 -16.50 25.21
CA PHE A 44 -2.44 -17.73 25.60
C PHE A 44 -3.60 -17.45 26.56
N PHE A 45 -3.40 -16.63 27.58
CA PHE A 45 -4.47 -16.25 28.50
C PHE A 45 -5.53 -15.34 27.88
N GLU A 46 -5.17 -14.54 26.88
CA GLU A 46 -6.11 -13.75 26.09
C GLU A 46 -6.97 -14.66 25.21
N GLU A 47 -6.39 -15.68 24.60
CA GLU A 47 -7.10 -16.70 23.81
C GLU A 47 -8.07 -17.49 24.65
N ILE A 48 -7.66 -18.03 25.81
CA ILE A 48 -8.56 -18.73 26.73
C ILE A 48 -9.73 -17.84 27.17
N GLY A 49 -9.49 -16.55 27.39
CA GLY A 49 -10.54 -15.59 27.70
C GLY A 49 -11.52 -15.34 26.56
N LYS A 50 -11.06 -15.53 25.30
CA LYS A 50 -11.87 -15.39 24.08
C LYS A 50 -12.59 -16.68 23.68
N GLU A 51 -12.08 -17.85 24.05
CA GLU A 51 -12.77 -19.13 23.85
C GLU A 51 -14.12 -19.21 24.56
N GLN A 52 -14.36 -18.35 25.56
CA GLN A 52 -15.68 -18.17 26.19
C GLN A 52 -16.62 -17.27 25.37
N GLU A 53 -16.11 -16.49 24.43
CA GLU A 53 -16.86 -15.79 23.38
C GLU A 53 -16.62 -16.57 22.09
N GLN A 54 -17.63 -17.30 21.63
CA GLN A 54 -17.64 -18.15 20.42
C GLN A 54 -17.12 -17.40 19.18
N SER A 55 -15.80 -17.26 19.03
CA SER A 55 -15.20 -16.83 17.78
C SER A 55 -14.68 -18.05 17.04
N GLU A 56 -15.07 -18.19 15.77
CA GLU A 56 -14.52 -19.21 14.89
C GLU A 56 -12.99 -19.07 14.82
N PRO A 57 -12.24 -20.20 14.78
CA PRO A 57 -10.81 -20.18 14.68
C PRO A 57 -10.39 -19.50 13.36
N SER A 58 -9.56 -18.47 13.44
CA SER A 58 -9.01 -17.76 12.30
C SER A 58 -7.52 -18.08 12.17
N LEU A 59 -7.15 -18.78 11.11
CA LEU A 59 -5.76 -19.09 10.80
C LEU A 59 -4.95 -17.82 10.54
N LEU A 60 -5.54 -16.86 9.84
CA LEU A 60 -4.92 -15.58 9.56
C LEU A 60 -4.62 -14.78 10.83
N LYS A 61 -5.57 -14.75 11.77
CA LYS A 61 -5.39 -14.05 13.05
C LYS A 61 -4.28 -14.67 13.90
N ASP A 62 -4.23 -16.00 13.94
CA ASP A 62 -3.20 -16.74 14.69
C ASP A 62 -1.81 -16.50 14.09
N ALA A 63 -1.68 -16.61 12.78
CA ALA A 63 -0.43 -16.35 12.08
C ALA A 63 0.02 -14.88 12.23
N TRP A 64 -0.91 -13.94 12.19
CA TRP A 64 -0.61 -12.53 12.43
C TRP A 64 -0.12 -12.27 13.84
N SER A 65 -0.70 -12.94 14.83
CA SER A 65 -0.23 -12.88 16.22
C SER A 65 1.21 -13.38 16.35
N ASP A 66 1.56 -14.47 15.67
CA ASP A 66 2.93 -14.99 15.64
C ASP A 66 3.90 -14.01 14.97
N ILE A 67 3.52 -13.41 13.87
CA ILE A 67 4.30 -12.36 13.19
C ILE A 67 4.53 -11.17 14.12
N GLN A 68 3.49 -10.69 14.80
CA GLN A 68 3.63 -9.57 15.74
C GLN A 68 4.56 -9.91 16.91
N GLY A 69 4.53 -11.13 17.40
CA GLY A 69 5.47 -11.62 18.43
C GLY A 69 6.92 -11.58 17.95
N LEU A 70 7.18 -11.96 16.69
CA LEU A 70 8.52 -11.90 16.09
C LEU A 70 8.98 -10.45 15.88
N ILE A 71 8.11 -9.56 15.42
CA ILE A 71 8.40 -8.13 15.24
C ILE A 71 8.69 -7.48 16.60
N GLU A 72 7.90 -7.79 17.63
CA GLU A 72 8.19 -7.31 18.99
C GLU A 72 9.58 -7.75 19.45
N ARG A 73 9.95 -8.97 19.16
CA ARG A 73 11.29 -9.50 19.46
C ARG A 73 12.40 -8.73 18.74
N LEU A 74 12.25 -8.47 17.44
CA LEU A 74 13.17 -7.63 16.66
C LEU A 74 13.33 -6.23 17.26
N SER A 75 12.26 -5.64 17.80
CA SER A 75 12.26 -4.29 18.39
C SER A 75 13.17 -4.16 19.60
N TYR A 76 13.49 -5.26 20.29
CA TYR A 76 14.35 -5.27 21.46
C TYR A 76 15.80 -5.65 21.15
N GLU A 77 16.15 -5.86 19.89
CA GLU A 77 17.45 -6.41 19.46
C GLU A 77 18.27 -5.50 18.54
N PRO A 78 18.87 -4.39 19.03
CA PRO A 78 19.71 -3.58 18.15
C PRO A 78 21.07 -4.22 17.80
N TYR A 79 21.46 -5.35 18.44
CA TYR A 79 22.84 -5.86 18.40
C TYR A 79 22.98 -7.37 18.14
N MET A 80 21.90 -8.12 17.95
CA MET A 80 21.96 -9.55 17.64
C MET A 80 21.60 -9.80 16.17
N ASP A 81 22.04 -10.96 15.67
CA ASP A 81 21.67 -11.43 14.32
C ASP A 81 20.15 -11.69 14.24
N ASP A 82 19.43 -10.70 13.74
CA ASP A 82 17.98 -10.71 13.60
C ASP A 82 17.52 -11.56 12.40
N GLN A 83 18.46 -12.20 11.72
CA GLN A 83 18.18 -12.94 10.48
C GLN A 83 17.19 -14.09 10.72
N MET A 84 17.29 -14.76 11.87
CA MET A 84 16.38 -15.88 12.19
C MET A 84 14.93 -15.45 12.32
N GLU A 85 14.68 -14.34 13.02
CA GLU A 85 13.33 -13.79 13.21
C GLU A 85 12.76 -13.28 11.89
N MET A 86 13.57 -12.63 11.07
CA MET A 86 13.18 -12.16 9.75
C MET A 86 12.85 -13.34 8.84
N GLU A 87 13.68 -14.36 8.78
CA GLU A 87 13.44 -15.58 8.01
C GLU A 87 12.15 -16.28 8.46
N GLU A 88 11.88 -16.34 9.76
CA GLU A 88 10.65 -16.93 10.29
C GLU A 88 9.41 -16.13 9.87
N ILE A 89 9.47 -14.80 9.88
CA ILE A 89 8.40 -13.93 9.37
C ILE A 89 8.15 -14.23 7.88
N PHE A 90 9.19 -14.29 7.06
CA PHE A 90 9.08 -14.61 5.64
C PHE A 90 8.41 -15.97 5.41
N LEU A 91 8.81 -17.00 6.16
CA LEU A 91 8.24 -18.34 6.05
C LEU A 91 6.76 -18.38 6.45
N ILE A 92 6.36 -17.66 7.49
CA ILE A 92 4.95 -17.57 7.90
C ILE A 92 4.12 -16.90 6.81
N ILE A 93 4.58 -15.79 6.28
CA ILE A 93 3.89 -15.06 5.21
C ILE A 93 3.80 -15.89 3.94
N GLU A 94 4.89 -16.55 3.52
CA GLU A 94 4.91 -17.42 2.36
C GLU A 94 3.92 -18.59 2.50
N ASP A 95 3.89 -19.25 3.66
CA ASP A 95 2.94 -20.33 3.95
C ASP A 95 1.49 -19.85 3.89
N LEU A 96 1.19 -18.69 4.47
CA LEU A 96 -0.14 -18.08 4.40
C LEU A 96 -0.57 -17.80 2.94
N ILE A 97 0.30 -17.20 2.15
CA ILE A 97 0.02 -16.87 0.75
C ILE A 97 -0.17 -18.14 -0.09
N GLN A 98 0.66 -19.16 0.14
CA GLN A 98 0.55 -20.44 -0.56
C GLN A 98 -0.75 -21.19 -0.24
N ARG A 99 -1.23 -21.13 0.99
CA ARG A 99 -2.51 -21.73 1.38
C ARG A 99 -3.69 -21.02 0.75
N GLY A 100 -3.65 -19.68 0.61
CA GLY A 100 -4.65 -18.91 -0.08
C GLY A 100 -6.07 -18.95 0.51
N GLU A 101 -6.22 -19.30 1.78
CA GLU A 101 -7.51 -19.53 2.46
C GLU A 101 -8.06 -18.23 3.09
N PHE A 102 -8.09 -17.12 2.33
CA PHE A 102 -8.50 -15.84 2.87
C PHE A 102 -9.98 -15.47 2.63
N GLU A 103 -10.67 -16.18 1.75
CA GLU A 103 -12.05 -15.84 1.37
C GLU A 103 -13.02 -15.90 2.55
N GLN A 104 -12.79 -16.82 3.49
CA GLN A 104 -13.65 -17.05 4.66
C GLN A 104 -13.27 -16.18 5.87
N GLU A 105 -12.14 -15.48 5.80
CA GLU A 105 -11.70 -14.61 6.88
C GLU A 105 -12.58 -13.36 6.96
N PRO A 106 -13.07 -12.98 8.16
CA PRO A 106 -13.87 -11.79 8.33
C PRO A 106 -13.13 -10.51 7.93
N TRP A 107 -13.86 -9.54 7.36
CA TRP A 107 -13.24 -8.28 6.94
C TRP A 107 -12.61 -7.50 8.10
N ASP A 108 -13.22 -7.53 9.29
CA ASP A 108 -12.69 -6.85 10.47
C ASP A 108 -11.30 -7.36 10.89
N VAL A 109 -11.04 -8.65 10.73
CA VAL A 109 -9.70 -9.24 10.93
C VAL A 109 -8.73 -8.74 9.86
N LYS A 110 -9.13 -8.78 8.59
CA LYS A 110 -8.32 -8.27 7.47
C LYS A 110 -8.02 -6.79 7.62
N GLU A 111 -9.03 -5.98 7.92
CA GLU A 111 -8.89 -4.53 8.12
C GLU A 111 -7.92 -4.18 9.25
N HIS A 112 -8.00 -4.91 10.37
CA HIS A 112 -7.08 -4.74 11.48
C HIS A 112 -5.62 -4.99 11.07
N ILE A 113 -5.37 -6.09 10.36
CA ILE A 113 -4.04 -6.45 9.87
C ILE A 113 -3.53 -5.41 8.85
N LEU A 114 -4.35 -5.04 7.88
CA LEU A 114 -4.00 -4.03 6.89
C LEU A 114 -3.67 -2.68 7.54
N SER A 115 -4.48 -2.25 8.50
CA SER A 115 -4.24 -1.02 9.24
C SER A 115 -2.92 -1.05 9.98
N GLN A 116 -2.57 -2.18 10.59
CA GLN A 116 -1.28 -2.33 11.27
C GLN A 116 -0.10 -2.32 10.28
N ILE A 117 -0.23 -2.99 9.12
CA ILE A 117 0.81 -3.00 8.09
C ILE A 117 1.10 -1.57 7.62
N TYR A 118 0.07 -0.81 7.26
CA TYR A 118 0.27 0.52 6.67
C TYR A 118 0.59 1.62 7.69
N GLN A 119 0.20 1.47 8.94
CA GLN A 119 0.51 2.43 10.01
C GLN A 119 1.86 2.20 10.66
N ASN A 120 2.46 1.03 10.49
CA ASN A 120 3.68 0.65 11.20
C ASN A 120 4.93 0.84 10.32
N LYS A 121 5.53 2.02 10.44
CA LYS A 121 6.80 2.36 9.75
C LYS A 121 8.03 1.57 10.22
N TYR A 122 7.91 0.78 11.30
CA TYR A 122 9.03 -0.05 11.79
C TYR A 122 9.32 -1.26 10.89
N TYR A 123 8.40 -1.64 10.01
CA TYR A 123 8.65 -2.74 9.07
C TYR A 123 9.78 -2.44 8.09
N VAL A 124 9.97 -1.19 7.70
CA VAL A 124 11.08 -0.75 6.85
C VAL A 124 12.43 -0.98 7.54
N ASP A 125 12.51 -0.67 8.85
CA ASP A 125 13.73 -0.82 9.63
C ASP A 125 14.17 -2.29 9.77
N TYR A 126 13.23 -3.23 9.59
CA TYR A 126 13.48 -4.67 9.68
C TYR A 126 13.55 -5.38 8.32
N CYS A 127 13.50 -4.64 7.22
CA CYS A 127 13.50 -5.18 5.86
C CYS A 127 12.40 -6.21 5.59
N VAL A 128 11.23 -6.06 6.20
CA VAL A 128 10.07 -6.94 6.02
C VAL A 128 8.89 -6.24 5.33
N GLU A 129 9.10 -5.04 4.79
CA GLU A 129 8.09 -4.28 4.07
C GLU A 129 7.55 -5.01 2.85
N ASP A 130 8.41 -5.61 2.02
CA ASP A 130 8.00 -6.33 0.82
C ASP A 130 7.09 -7.53 1.15
N PRO A 131 7.46 -8.45 2.05
CA PRO A 131 6.57 -9.52 2.49
C PRO A 131 5.26 -9.02 3.12
N MET A 132 5.29 -7.93 3.86
CA MET A 132 4.09 -7.34 4.45
C MET A 132 3.14 -6.80 3.37
N GLU A 133 3.67 -6.15 2.33
CA GLU A 133 2.87 -5.70 1.19
C GLU A 133 2.31 -6.87 0.37
N GLU A 134 3.09 -7.92 0.16
CA GLU A 134 2.61 -9.15 -0.46
C GLU A 134 1.46 -9.78 0.33
N LEU A 135 1.58 -9.86 1.66
CA LEU A 135 0.51 -10.34 2.53
C LEU A 135 -0.72 -9.44 2.44
N ALA A 136 -0.54 -8.12 2.51
CA ALA A 136 -1.64 -7.16 2.39
C ALA A 136 -2.42 -7.33 1.09
N ALA A 137 -1.71 -7.55 -0.02
CA ALA A 137 -2.34 -7.83 -1.31
C ALA A 137 -3.08 -9.17 -1.32
N ALA A 138 -2.49 -10.22 -0.74
CA ALA A 138 -3.01 -11.58 -0.77
C ALA A 138 -4.27 -11.78 0.08
N ILE A 139 -4.37 -11.13 1.23
CA ILE A 139 -5.54 -11.28 2.12
C ILE A 139 -6.82 -10.64 1.55
N CYS A 140 -6.69 -9.72 0.59
CA CYS A 140 -7.82 -9.11 -0.10
C CYS A 140 -8.23 -9.97 -1.30
N SER A 141 -9.22 -10.82 -1.11
CA SER A 141 -9.62 -11.85 -2.10
C SER A 141 -10.53 -11.31 -3.20
N THR A 142 -11.23 -10.20 -2.97
CA THR A 142 -12.21 -9.63 -3.89
C THR A 142 -11.84 -8.22 -4.35
N ARG A 143 -12.43 -7.78 -5.47
CA ARG A 143 -12.31 -6.39 -5.94
C ARG A 143 -12.72 -5.40 -4.85
N GLU A 144 -13.82 -5.66 -4.16
CA GLU A 144 -14.31 -4.80 -3.08
C GLU A 144 -13.29 -4.68 -1.95
N GLU A 145 -12.70 -5.78 -1.53
CA GLU A 145 -11.66 -5.79 -0.50
C GLU A 145 -10.39 -5.04 -0.93
N GLN A 146 -9.99 -5.17 -2.21
CA GLN A 146 -8.86 -4.39 -2.74
C GLN A 146 -9.13 -2.89 -2.74
N LEU A 147 -10.35 -2.47 -3.05
CA LEU A 147 -10.75 -1.06 -2.97
C LEU A 147 -10.78 -0.56 -1.52
N LYS A 148 -11.27 -1.37 -0.58
CA LYS A 148 -11.21 -1.06 0.86
C LYS A 148 -9.76 -0.96 1.36
N ARG A 149 -8.86 -1.80 0.84
CA ARG A 149 -7.41 -1.67 1.11
C ARG A 149 -6.88 -0.33 0.63
N ALA A 150 -7.21 0.08 -0.59
CA ALA A 150 -6.83 1.39 -1.11
C ALA A 150 -7.38 2.54 -0.25
N ASP A 151 -8.61 2.43 0.26
CA ASP A 151 -9.19 3.42 1.16
C ASP A 151 -8.40 3.56 2.47
N LEU A 152 -7.94 2.45 3.04
CA LEU A 152 -7.08 2.46 4.23
C LEU A 152 -5.72 3.11 3.94
N MET A 153 -5.09 2.75 2.82
CA MET A 153 -3.82 3.31 2.40
C MET A 153 -3.90 4.82 2.15
N MET A 154 -5.00 5.29 1.58
CA MET A 154 -5.21 6.72 1.31
C MET A 154 -5.28 7.58 2.58
N GLN A 155 -5.61 7.00 3.73
CA GLN A 155 -5.67 7.68 5.01
C GLN A 155 -4.30 7.83 5.69
N ILE A 156 -3.29 7.11 5.21
CA ILE A 156 -1.93 7.16 5.76
C ILE A 156 -1.25 8.46 5.31
N ASP A 157 -0.54 9.10 6.23
CA ASP A 157 0.22 10.32 5.94
C ASP A 157 1.59 9.98 5.34
N ASP A 158 1.56 9.37 4.15
CA ASP A 158 2.72 8.97 3.36
C ASP A 158 2.36 9.06 1.88
N ASP A 159 3.11 9.87 1.13
CA ASP A 159 2.81 10.15 -0.27
C ASP A 159 3.01 8.93 -1.18
N GLU A 160 3.97 8.06 -0.89
CA GLU A 160 4.22 6.83 -1.66
C GLU A 160 3.05 5.86 -1.46
N ILE A 161 2.61 5.64 -0.23
CA ILE A 161 1.45 4.79 0.07
C ILE A 161 0.18 5.33 -0.59
N ARG A 162 -0.05 6.63 -0.58
CA ARG A 162 -1.20 7.27 -1.25
C ARG A 162 -1.14 7.11 -2.77
N GLN A 163 0.05 7.22 -3.35
CA GLN A 163 0.24 6.99 -4.78
C GLN A 163 -0.05 5.54 -5.16
N GLU A 164 0.41 4.58 -4.36
CA GLU A 164 0.08 3.16 -4.55
C GLU A 164 -1.43 2.91 -4.41
N ALA A 165 -2.10 3.56 -3.46
CA ALA A 165 -3.56 3.50 -3.33
C ALA A 165 -4.28 4.00 -4.59
N ALA A 166 -3.81 5.09 -5.18
CA ALA A 166 -4.34 5.62 -6.43
C ALA A 166 -4.18 4.62 -7.59
N GLN A 167 -3.05 3.91 -7.66
CA GLN A 167 -2.84 2.86 -8.65
C GLN A 167 -3.76 1.65 -8.42
N LEU A 168 -4.05 1.28 -7.17
CA LEU A 168 -5.03 0.24 -6.86
C LEU A 168 -6.43 0.63 -7.31
N TYR A 169 -6.87 1.86 -7.06
CA TYR A 169 -8.16 2.33 -7.57
C TYR A 169 -8.24 2.18 -9.09
N ARG A 170 -7.19 2.59 -9.80
CA ARG A 170 -7.11 2.44 -11.25
C ARG A 170 -7.17 0.98 -11.68
N GLN A 171 -6.35 0.14 -11.06
CA GLN A 171 -6.26 -1.29 -11.37
C GLN A 171 -7.59 -2.01 -11.20
N PHE A 172 -8.34 -1.67 -10.16
CA PHE A 172 -9.62 -2.28 -9.83
C PHE A 172 -10.84 -1.50 -10.38
N GLY A 173 -10.61 -0.56 -11.29
CA GLY A 173 -11.65 0.10 -12.06
C GLY A 173 -12.44 1.17 -11.28
N ASP A 174 -11.86 1.76 -10.25
CA ASP A 174 -12.39 2.92 -9.54
C ASP A 174 -11.69 4.20 -10.02
N LEU A 175 -12.04 4.60 -11.24
CA LEU A 175 -11.42 5.77 -11.87
C LEU A 175 -11.73 7.07 -11.12
N GLU A 176 -12.89 7.16 -10.47
CA GLU A 176 -13.29 8.34 -9.70
C GLU A 176 -12.34 8.63 -8.54
N HIS A 177 -12.08 7.64 -7.69
CA HIS A 177 -11.17 7.83 -6.55
C HIS A 177 -9.72 8.07 -7.02
N CYS A 178 -9.30 7.40 -8.09
CA CYS A 178 -7.99 7.64 -8.70
C CYS A 178 -7.87 9.10 -9.21
N ALA A 179 -8.87 9.59 -9.93
CA ALA A 179 -8.89 10.96 -10.45
C ALA A 179 -8.94 12.01 -9.33
N ARG A 180 -9.68 11.75 -8.25
CA ARG A 180 -9.72 12.65 -7.09
C ARG A 180 -8.34 12.83 -6.45
N TYR A 181 -7.56 11.77 -6.38
CA TYR A 181 -6.18 11.86 -5.87
C TYR A 181 -5.31 12.79 -6.71
N TYR A 182 -5.47 12.75 -8.04
CA TYR A 182 -4.70 13.59 -8.96
C TYR A 182 -5.33 14.96 -9.24
N GLU A 183 -6.47 15.29 -8.63
CA GLU A 183 -7.09 16.59 -8.83
C GLU A 183 -6.14 17.74 -8.44
N GLY A 184 -5.97 18.70 -9.36
CA GLY A 184 -5.02 19.79 -9.17
C GLY A 184 -3.54 19.43 -9.37
N TYR A 185 -3.22 18.27 -9.92
CA TYR A 185 -1.86 17.87 -10.23
C TYR A 185 -1.17 18.89 -11.16
N GLN A 186 0.05 19.28 -10.80
CA GLN A 186 0.85 20.26 -11.54
C GLN A 186 2.25 19.73 -11.90
N GLY A 187 2.48 18.43 -11.75
CA GLY A 187 3.74 17.79 -12.05
C GLY A 187 4.04 17.70 -13.56
N LYS A 188 5.04 16.90 -13.90
CA LYS A 188 5.53 16.75 -15.28
C LYS A 188 5.26 15.38 -15.88
N GLU A 189 4.72 14.45 -15.07
CA GLU A 189 4.37 13.11 -15.50
C GLU A 189 3.08 13.12 -16.30
N ALA A 190 3.00 12.32 -17.36
CA ALA A 190 1.85 12.26 -18.25
C ALA A 190 0.65 11.52 -17.64
N GLU A 191 0.91 10.43 -16.94
CA GLU A 191 -0.11 9.53 -16.42
C GLU A 191 -1.19 10.20 -15.56
N PRO A 192 -0.90 11.08 -14.60
CA PRO A 192 -1.92 11.79 -13.83
C PRO A 192 -2.89 12.59 -14.71
N TYR A 193 -2.38 13.26 -15.74
CA TYR A 193 -3.23 14.01 -16.67
C TYR A 193 -4.08 13.09 -17.54
N GLU A 194 -3.56 11.95 -17.98
CA GLU A 194 -4.30 10.95 -18.73
C GLU A 194 -5.47 10.39 -17.91
N ILE A 195 -5.26 10.12 -16.63
CA ILE A 195 -6.30 9.68 -15.69
C ILE A 195 -7.39 10.73 -15.56
N LEU A 196 -7.02 12.00 -15.35
CA LEU A 196 -7.96 13.11 -15.24
C LEU A 196 -8.77 13.33 -16.53
N ILE A 197 -8.12 13.24 -17.69
CA ILE A 197 -8.79 13.36 -19.00
C ILE A 197 -9.78 12.19 -19.18
N GLU A 198 -9.37 10.96 -18.86
CA GLU A 198 -10.22 9.79 -18.96
C GLU A 198 -11.48 9.93 -18.08
N TYR A 199 -11.32 10.46 -16.88
CA TYR A 199 -12.44 10.69 -15.97
C TYR A 199 -13.40 11.79 -16.44
N TYR A 200 -12.86 12.90 -16.95
CA TYR A 200 -13.68 14.06 -17.33
C TYR A 200 -14.19 14.05 -18.78
N LYS A 201 -13.60 13.26 -19.68
CA LYS A 201 -13.92 13.34 -21.13
C LYS A 201 -15.40 13.21 -21.49
N ASP A 202 -16.16 12.45 -20.71
CA ASP A 202 -17.60 12.20 -20.95
C ASP A 202 -18.49 13.08 -20.04
N ALA A 203 -18.04 13.44 -18.85
CA ALA A 203 -18.81 14.20 -17.87
C ALA A 203 -18.61 15.71 -17.97
N ASP A 204 -17.39 16.15 -18.27
CA ASP A 204 -17.00 17.57 -18.41
C ASP A 204 -15.92 17.69 -19.47
N ARG A 205 -16.36 17.70 -20.72
CA ARG A 205 -15.48 17.74 -21.89
C ARG A 205 -14.58 18.97 -21.92
N GLU A 206 -15.10 20.12 -21.54
CA GLU A 206 -14.34 21.37 -21.50
C GLU A 206 -13.17 21.29 -20.50
N LYS A 207 -13.44 20.73 -19.32
CA LYS A 207 -12.41 20.49 -18.30
C LYS A 207 -11.35 19.52 -18.80
N ALA A 208 -11.75 18.44 -19.46
CA ALA A 208 -10.81 17.49 -20.05
C ALA A 208 -9.91 18.14 -21.11
N VAL A 209 -10.47 19.01 -21.96
CA VAL A 209 -9.70 19.78 -22.95
C VAL A 209 -8.71 20.70 -22.27
N CYS A 210 -9.12 21.45 -21.26
CA CYS A 210 -8.22 22.34 -20.49
C CYS A 210 -7.07 21.55 -19.84
N ILE A 211 -7.35 20.38 -19.30
CA ILE A 211 -6.33 19.51 -18.70
C ILE A 211 -5.34 19.05 -19.78
N ALA A 212 -5.80 18.61 -20.94
CA ALA A 212 -4.93 18.18 -22.04
C ALA A 212 -4.04 19.32 -22.57
N GLU A 213 -4.58 20.52 -22.72
CA GLU A 213 -3.83 21.70 -23.14
C GLU A 213 -2.77 22.09 -22.09
N TYR A 214 -3.10 22.01 -20.81
CA TYR A 214 -2.17 22.23 -19.71
C TYR A 214 -1.06 21.17 -19.69
N ALA A 215 -1.42 19.89 -19.85
CA ALA A 215 -0.48 18.79 -19.88
C ALA A 215 0.57 18.93 -20.99
N ILE A 216 0.19 19.38 -22.18
CA ILE A 216 1.12 19.67 -23.29
C ILE A 216 2.18 20.71 -22.90
N GLN A 217 1.84 21.65 -22.04
CA GLN A 217 2.77 22.68 -21.57
C GLN A 217 3.68 22.16 -20.46
N ARG A 218 3.21 21.23 -19.64
CA ARG A 218 3.93 20.71 -18.46
C ARG A 218 4.81 19.51 -18.76
N CYS A 219 4.28 18.53 -19.49
CA CYS A 219 4.99 17.30 -19.83
C CYS A 219 5.99 17.55 -20.96
N LYS A 220 7.23 17.09 -20.78
CA LYS A 220 8.27 17.17 -21.81
C LYS A 220 8.41 15.91 -22.64
N ILE A 221 7.83 14.82 -22.18
CA ILE A 221 7.81 13.51 -22.81
C ILE A 221 6.37 13.00 -22.83
N ASP A 222 6.08 12.02 -23.67
CA ASP A 222 4.79 11.31 -23.73
C ASP A 222 3.56 12.21 -23.93
N GLN A 223 3.65 13.14 -24.91
CA GLN A 223 2.55 14.06 -25.22
C GLN A 223 1.53 13.52 -26.23
N THR A 224 1.77 12.35 -26.79
CA THR A 224 0.97 11.81 -27.91
C THR A 224 -0.50 11.64 -27.56
N SER A 225 -0.81 11.12 -26.38
CA SER A 225 -2.20 10.91 -25.90
C SER A 225 -2.99 12.22 -25.81
N PHE A 226 -2.35 13.29 -25.35
CA PHE A 226 -2.99 14.61 -25.25
C PHE A 226 -3.33 15.19 -26.61
N PHE A 227 -2.42 15.10 -27.58
CA PHE A 227 -2.68 15.52 -28.95
C PHE A 227 -3.76 14.69 -29.63
N LEU A 228 -3.76 13.37 -29.42
CA LEU A 228 -4.82 12.48 -29.94
C LEU A 228 -6.19 12.88 -29.40
N PHE A 229 -6.29 13.18 -28.10
CA PHE A 229 -7.54 13.64 -27.51
C PHE A 229 -8.01 14.99 -28.06
N LEU A 230 -7.12 15.99 -28.13
CA LEU A 230 -7.44 17.32 -28.62
C LEU A 230 -7.78 17.37 -30.11
N LEU A 231 -7.09 16.56 -30.92
CA LEU A 231 -7.38 16.42 -32.35
C LEU A 231 -8.76 15.77 -32.59
N GLN A 232 -9.08 14.75 -31.79
CA GLN A 232 -10.41 14.13 -31.86
C GLN A 232 -11.49 15.12 -31.44
N ASP A 233 -11.26 15.88 -30.38
CA ASP A 233 -12.19 16.91 -29.93
C ASP A 233 -12.42 17.99 -31.00
N ALA A 234 -11.38 18.49 -31.64
CA ALA A 234 -11.50 19.46 -32.72
C ALA A 234 -12.28 18.89 -33.92
N LYS A 235 -12.06 17.60 -34.25
CA LYS A 235 -12.77 16.90 -35.32
C LYS A 235 -14.26 16.72 -35.01
N ASP A 236 -14.58 16.30 -33.77
CA ASP A 236 -15.97 16.09 -33.33
C ASP A 236 -16.75 17.40 -33.30
N ASN A 237 -16.10 18.52 -33.04
CA ASN A 237 -16.68 19.85 -33.06
C ASN A 237 -16.65 20.53 -34.44
N GLY A 238 -16.12 19.87 -35.48
CA GLY A 238 -16.00 20.44 -36.83
C GLY A 238 -15.04 21.65 -36.92
N ASP A 239 -14.15 21.82 -35.95
CA ASP A 239 -13.18 22.93 -35.91
C ASP A 239 -11.90 22.58 -36.70
N GLU A 240 -12.00 22.68 -38.02
CA GLU A 240 -10.89 22.38 -38.93
C GLU A 240 -9.66 23.32 -38.68
N GLN A 241 -9.89 24.54 -38.26
CA GLN A 241 -8.83 25.49 -38.02
C GLN A 241 -7.99 25.08 -36.78
N ARG A 242 -8.69 24.71 -35.69
CA ARG A 242 -8.06 24.19 -34.49
C ARG A 242 -7.33 22.88 -34.79
N PHE A 243 -7.95 21.98 -35.55
CA PHE A 243 -7.33 20.71 -35.96
C PHE A 243 -5.99 20.96 -36.69
N LYS A 244 -5.97 21.86 -37.70
CA LYS A 244 -4.76 22.20 -38.45
C LYS A 244 -3.67 22.78 -37.55
N LYS A 245 -4.02 23.67 -36.62
CA LYS A 245 -3.07 24.25 -35.64
C LYS A 245 -2.48 23.17 -34.71
N LEU A 246 -3.31 22.27 -34.19
CA LEU A 246 -2.87 21.16 -33.34
C LEU A 246 -1.93 20.22 -34.11
N MET A 247 -2.25 19.84 -35.34
CA MET A 247 -1.38 19.03 -36.19
C MET A 247 -0.02 19.66 -36.44
N GLN A 248 0.02 20.96 -36.69
CA GLN A 248 1.29 21.72 -36.85
C GLN A 248 2.10 21.76 -35.57
N SER A 249 1.42 21.97 -34.42
CA SER A 249 2.07 21.94 -33.10
C SER A 249 2.64 20.56 -32.79
N ALA A 250 1.90 19.49 -33.04
CA ALA A 250 2.34 18.11 -32.81
C ALA A 250 3.61 17.76 -33.59
N ARG A 251 3.65 18.13 -34.90
CA ARG A 251 4.79 17.89 -35.79
C ARG A 251 6.11 18.53 -35.32
N ARG A 252 6.03 19.63 -34.56
CA ARG A 252 7.20 20.39 -34.05
C ARG A 252 7.74 19.80 -32.75
N ARG A 253 7.05 18.82 -32.14
CA ARG A 253 7.36 18.30 -30.81
C ARG A 253 7.98 16.92 -30.88
N LYS A 254 9.18 16.78 -30.32
CA LYS A 254 9.87 15.48 -30.21
C LYS A 254 9.14 14.47 -29.32
N ALA A 255 8.36 14.98 -28.37
CA ALA A 255 7.60 14.17 -27.40
C ALA A 255 6.31 13.56 -28.00
N VAL A 256 6.04 13.79 -29.29
CA VAL A 256 4.84 13.31 -29.99
C VAL A 256 5.20 12.26 -31.03
N ASN A 257 4.56 11.10 -30.94
CA ASN A 257 4.65 10.07 -31.98
C ASN A 257 3.67 10.37 -33.11
N MET A 258 4.17 10.97 -34.18
CA MET A 258 3.37 11.38 -35.34
C MET A 258 2.82 10.18 -36.15
N GLU A 259 3.43 9.02 -36.07
CA GLU A 259 2.96 7.82 -36.73
C GLU A 259 1.61 7.36 -36.12
N LYS A 260 1.52 7.28 -34.81
CA LYS A 260 0.27 6.98 -34.08
C LYS A 260 -0.84 8.00 -34.39
N ILE A 261 -0.50 9.29 -34.50
CA ILE A 261 -1.47 10.31 -34.85
C ILE A 261 -2.00 10.13 -36.29
N ARG A 262 -1.13 9.83 -37.23
CA ARG A 262 -1.53 9.59 -38.63
C ARG A 262 -2.37 8.34 -38.81
N GLU A 263 -2.07 7.27 -38.08
CA GLU A 263 -2.83 6.03 -38.12
C GLU A 263 -4.28 6.24 -37.65
N LYS A 264 -4.49 7.04 -36.62
CA LYS A 264 -5.82 7.30 -36.06
C LYS A 264 -6.66 8.27 -36.88
N HIS A 265 -6.03 9.14 -37.69
CA HIS A 265 -6.72 10.19 -38.45
C HIS A 265 -6.63 9.98 -39.99
N ARG A 266 -6.28 8.78 -40.45
CA ARG A 266 -6.50 8.31 -41.81
C ARG A 266 -7.98 7.96 -42.01
#